data_a53e3f3dae7f5ce071087a1cd6007025
#
_entry.id   a53e3f3dae7f5ce071087a1cd6007025
#
_cell.length_a   1.000
_cell.length_b   1.000
_cell.length_c   1.000
_cell.angle_alpha   90.00
_cell.angle_beta   90.00
_cell.angle_gamma   90.00
#
_symmetry.space_group_name_H-M   'P 1'
#
loop_
_entity.id
_entity.type
_entity.pdbx_description
1 polymer ?
#
loop_
_entity_poly.entity_id
_entity_poly.type
_entity_poly.pdbx_seq_one_letter_code
_entity_poly.pdbx_strand_id
1 'polypeptide(L)'
;SYELQKDGSDDIVDGSDLAAIRSAAYSWSSVACSALELSESAMTSERATTVTTDSLDGINRFAWAEDSTWPYGSYVLGVATPVYEDGYIIESDITFNGYSVTWATDGEVGSNDIESVAVHEMGHVFGLQHILGGNNLGDPPTMSAIIDPWMRGRDLTDDDALGACYLYP
;
A
#
# COMPACT_ATOMS: atom_id res chain seq x y z
N SER A 1 -11.60 5.07 5.81
CA SER A 1 -11.44 3.72 6.38
C SER A 1 -11.24 2.69 5.27
N TYR A 2 -10.71 1.50 5.62
CA TYR A 2 -10.50 0.39 4.69
C TYR A 2 -10.93 -0.95 5.30
N GLU A 3 -11.23 -1.91 4.44
CA GLU A 3 -11.36 -3.32 4.81
C GLU A 3 -10.07 -4.06 4.49
N LEU A 4 -9.66 -4.97 5.37
CA LEU A 4 -8.47 -5.79 5.20
C LEU A 4 -8.85 -7.25 4.94
N GLN A 5 -8.27 -7.86 3.91
CA GLN A 5 -8.46 -9.28 3.64
C GLN A 5 -7.89 -10.11 4.80
N LYS A 6 -8.72 -10.95 5.41
CA LYS A 6 -8.40 -11.67 6.66
C LYS A 6 -7.39 -12.80 6.47
N ASP A 7 -7.33 -13.37 5.27
CA ASP A 7 -6.45 -14.52 5.00
C ASP A 7 -4.99 -14.06 4.76
N GLY A 8 -4.80 -12.77 4.41
CA GLY A 8 -3.47 -12.21 4.18
C GLY A 8 -2.74 -12.84 3.00
N SER A 9 -1.41 -12.80 3.05
CA SER A 9 -0.53 -13.46 2.09
C SER A 9 -0.41 -14.96 2.38
N ASP A 10 -0.46 -15.79 1.34
CA ASP A 10 -0.24 -17.23 1.46
C ASP A 10 1.20 -17.58 1.92
N ASP A 11 2.14 -16.63 1.83
CA ASP A 11 3.53 -16.81 2.31
C ASP A 11 3.65 -16.64 3.85
N ILE A 12 2.69 -15.99 4.51
CA ILE A 12 2.76 -15.62 5.93
C ILE A 12 1.66 -16.31 6.71
N VAL A 13 2.04 -17.20 7.61
CA VAL A 13 1.08 -18.05 8.35
C VAL A 13 0.79 -17.59 9.77
N ASP A 14 1.51 -16.60 10.28
CA ASP A 14 1.41 -16.12 11.67
C ASP A 14 0.64 -14.81 11.83
N GLY A 15 0.17 -14.23 10.71
CA GLY A 15 -0.59 -12.97 10.69
C GLY A 15 0.26 -11.71 10.84
N SER A 16 1.60 -11.82 10.75
CA SER A 16 2.49 -10.66 10.79
C SER A 16 2.33 -9.74 9.58
N ASP A 17 1.86 -10.25 8.45
CA ASP A 17 1.46 -9.49 7.28
C ASP A 17 0.32 -8.50 7.56
N LEU A 18 -0.73 -8.95 8.25
CA LEU A 18 -1.84 -8.08 8.65
C LEU A 18 -1.38 -7.01 9.66
N ALA A 19 -0.44 -7.36 10.54
CA ALA A 19 0.17 -6.39 11.44
C ALA A 19 1.01 -5.35 10.68
N ALA A 20 1.74 -5.76 9.64
CA ALA A 20 2.53 -4.89 8.78
C ALA A 20 1.65 -3.86 8.04
N ILE A 21 0.49 -4.29 7.51
CA ILE A 21 -0.49 -3.38 6.89
C ILE A 21 -0.99 -2.32 7.89
N ARG A 22 -1.32 -2.74 9.13
CA ARG A 22 -1.76 -1.83 10.20
C ARG A 22 -0.67 -0.84 10.61
N SER A 23 0.57 -1.31 10.66
CA SER A 23 1.74 -0.46 10.93
C SER A 23 1.91 0.61 9.85
N ALA A 24 1.78 0.24 8.58
CA ALA A 24 1.82 1.17 7.46
C ALA A 24 0.71 2.24 7.54
N ALA A 25 -0.52 1.84 7.85
CA ALA A 25 -1.63 2.78 8.05
C ALA A 25 -1.39 3.74 9.22
N TYR A 26 -0.79 3.23 10.30
CA TYR A 26 -0.42 4.05 11.46
C TYR A 26 0.67 5.07 11.12
N SER A 27 1.67 4.71 10.32
CA SER A 27 2.75 5.62 9.89
C SER A 27 2.17 6.86 9.21
N TRP A 28 1.26 6.70 8.26
CA TRP A 28 0.58 7.81 7.60
C TRP A 28 -0.34 8.61 8.51
N SER A 29 -1.13 7.93 9.35
CA SER A 29 -2.06 8.58 10.28
C SER A 29 -1.35 9.31 11.42
N SER A 30 -0.07 9.04 11.62
CA SER A 30 0.75 9.67 12.66
C SER A 30 1.44 10.96 12.23
N VAL A 31 1.26 11.39 10.97
CA VAL A 31 1.85 12.63 10.44
C VAL A 31 1.21 13.84 11.11
N ALA A 32 1.94 14.51 11.99
CA ALA A 32 1.41 15.47 12.95
C ALA A 32 0.74 16.72 12.34
N CYS A 33 1.09 17.09 11.11
CA CYS A 33 0.52 18.24 10.40
C CYS A 33 -0.59 17.85 9.40
N SER A 34 -0.97 16.58 9.37
CA SER A 34 -2.02 16.08 8.48
C SER A 34 -3.26 15.64 9.25
N ALA A 35 -4.43 15.89 8.69
CA ALA A 35 -5.70 15.35 9.18
C ALA A 35 -6.02 13.98 8.58
N LEU A 36 -5.09 13.37 7.83
CA LEU A 36 -5.26 12.05 7.24
C LEU A 36 -5.41 10.98 8.32
N GLU A 37 -6.46 10.18 8.22
CA GLU A 37 -6.71 9.04 9.10
C GLU A 37 -7.03 7.79 8.26
N LEU A 38 -6.16 6.79 8.34
CA LEU A 38 -6.36 5.47 7.75
C LEU A 38 -6.72 4.48 8.86
N SER A 39 -7.98 4.09 8.94
CA SER A 39 -8.50 3.19 9.97
C SER A 39 -9.11 1.93 9.36
N GLU A 40 -8.79 0.78 9.93
CA GLU A 40 -9.45 -0.48 9.58
C GLU A 40 -10.88 -0.47 10.07
N SER A 41 -11.85 -0.67 9.17
CA SER A 41 -13.28 -0.74 9.48
C SER A 41 -13.75 -2.16 9.71
N ALA A 42 -13.23 -3.11 8.94
CA ALA A 42 -13.59 -4.52 9.03
C ALA A 42 -12.50 -5.42 8.43
N MET A 43 -12.61 -6.72 8.70
CA MET A 43 -11.91 -7.76 7.96
C MET A 43 -12.88 -8.43 6.98
N THR A 44 -12.42 -8.68 5.76
CA THR A 44 -13.21 -9.32 4.71
C THR A 44 -12.62 -10.65 4.27
N SER A 45 -13.46 -11.53 3.72
CA SER A 45 -12.99 -12.73 3.00
C SER A 45 -12.88 -12.52 1.51
N GLU A 46 -13.24 -11.32 1.03
CA GLU A 46 -13.12 -10.99 -0.38
C GLU A 46 -11.65 -10.90 -0.75
N ARG A 47 -11.26 -11.65 -1.78
CA ARG A 47 -9.94 -11.52 -2.40
C ARG A 47 -9.94 -10.29 -3.32
N ALA A 48 -8.74 -9.79 -3.60
CA ALA A 48 -8.59 -8.69 -4.53
C ALA A 48 -9.17 -9.08 -5.90
N THR A 49 -10.10 -8.29 -6.35
CA THR A 49 -10.53 -8.31 -7.75
C THR A 49 -9.88 -7.13 -8.45
N THR A 50 -9.59 -7.27 -9.74
CA THR A 50 -9.14 -6.12 -10.52
C THR A 50 -10.21 -5.05 -10.46
N VAL A 51 -9.95 -3.98 -9.71
CA VAL A 51 -10.89 -2.87 -9.60
C VAL A 51 -10.93 -2.15 -10.94
N THR A 52 -12.08 -2.15 -11.54
CA THR A 52 -12.38 -1.33 -12.70
C THR A 52 -13.38 -0.26 -12.28
N THR A 53 -13.44 0.85 -13.01
CA THR A 53 -14.45 1.90 -12.77
C THR A 53 -15.89 1.39 -12.75
N ASP A 54 -16.13 0.20 -13.25
CA ASP A 54 -17.45 -0.45 -13.28
C ASP A 54 -17.75 -1.28 -12.01
N SER A 55 -16.78 -1.42 -11.10
CA SER A 55 -16.88 -2.27 -9.90
C SER A 55 -16.79 -1.47 -8.59
N LEU A 56 -17.08 -0.16 -8.64
CA LEU A 56 -17.11 0.67 -7.42
C LEU A 56 -18.20 0.17 -6.47
N ASP A 57 -17.80 -0.13 -5.23
CA ASP A 57 -18.72 -0.55 -4.17
C ASP A 57 -18.70 0.39 -2.95
N GLY A 58 -17.88 1.44 -2.99
CA GLY A 58 -17.73 2.42 -1.91
C GLY A 58 -16.87 1.92 -0.75
N ILE A 59 -16.11 0.84 -0.96
CA ILE A 59 -15.26 0.23 0.06
C ILE A 59 -13.81 0.27 -0.41
N ASN A 60 -12.92 0.88 0.36
CA ASN A 60 -11.50 0.74 0.13
C ASN A 60 -11.05 -0.62 0.66
N ARG A 61 -10.53 -1.49 -0.17
CA ARG A 61 -10.15 -2.85 0.20
C ARG A 61 -8.66 -3.09 -0.03
N PHE A 62 -7.99 -3.67 0.97
CA PHE A 62 -6.58 -4.05 0.89
C PHE A 62 -6.50 -5.57 0.91
N ALA A 63 -6.03 -6.15 -0.19
CA ALA A 63 -6.09 -7.59 -0.39
C ALA A 63 -4.95 -8.12 -1.27
N TRP A 64 -4.76 -9.44 -1.27
CA TRP A 64 -3.77 -10.13 -2.10
C TRP A 64 -4.41 -10.84 -3.29
N ALA A 65 -3.71 -10.79 -4.44
CA ALA A 65 -3.98 -11.65 -5.58
C ALA A 65 -2.98 -12.81 -5.57
N GLU A 66 -3.44 -13.98 -5.15
CA GLU A 66 -2.62 -15.17 -4.92
C GLU A 66 -2.59 -16.14 -6.12
N ASP A 67 -3.20 -15.76 -7.23
CA ASP A 67 -3.32 -16.61 -8.40
C ASP A 67 -3.14 -15.83 -9.72
N SER A 68 -3.33 -16.52 -10.84
CA SER A 68 -3.17 -15.97 -12.18
C SER A 68 -4.16 -14.85 -12.55
N THR A 69 -5.01 -14.41 -11.62
CA THR A 69 -5.85 -13.22 -11.81
C THR A 69 -5.06 -11.93 -11.65
N TRP A 70 -3.81 -11.99 -11.13
CA TRP A 70 -2.91 -10.85 -11.11
C TRP A 70 -2.65 -10.33 -12.54
N PRO A 71 -3.11 -9.13 -12.91
CA PRO A 71 -3.11 -8.68 -14.30
C PRO A 71 -1.85 -7.89 -14.68
N TYR A 72 -1.00 -7.58 -13.70
CA TYR A 72 0.18 -6.76 -13.91
C TYR A 72 1.43 -7.62 -14.09
N GLY A 73 2.55 -7.00 -14.45
CA GLY A 73 3.80 -7.73 -14.62
C GLY A 73 4.34 -8.32 -13.30
N SER A 74 5.14 -9.37 -13.39
CA SER A 74 5.71 -10.07 -12.23
C SER A 74 6.62 -9.22 -11.34
N TYR A 75 7.04 -8.05 -11.81
CA TYR A 75 7.88 -7.12 -11.05
C TYR A 75 7.08 -6.05 -10.30
N VAL A 76 5.77 -5.98 -10.52
CA VAL A 76 4.90 -5.05 -9.80
C VAL A 76 4.51 -5.71 -8.49
N LEU A 77 4.84 -5.08 -7.37
CA LEU A 77 4.66 -5.64 -6.03
C LEU A 77 3.26 -5.39 -5.49
N GLY A 78 2.71 -4.21 -5.75
CA GLY A 78 1.38 -3.80 -5.37
C GLY A 78 0.83 -2.79 -6.35
N VAL A 79 -0.45 -2.53 -6.30
CA VAL A 79 -1.12 -1.49 -7.07
C VAL A 79 -2.24 -0.90 -6.23
N ALA A 80 -2.17 0.41 -5.99
CA ALA A 80 -3.32 1.18 -5.53
C ALA A 80 -4.11 1.69 -6.74
N THR A 81 -5.43 1.64 -6.64
CA THR A 81 -6.35 2.02 -7.74
C THR A 81 -7.31 3.13 -7.29
N PRO A 82 -6.82 4.37 -7.10
CA PRO A 82 -7.69 5.47 -6.71
C PRO A 82 -8.65 5.86 -7.84
N VAL A 83 -9.93 5.99 -7.51
CA VAL A 83 -10.98 6.47 -8.41
C VAL A 83 -11.38 7.87 -8.01
N TYR A 84 -11.47 8.75 -8.99
CA TYR A 84 -11.73 10.18 -8.79
C TYR A 84 -13.10 10.56 -9.31
N GLU A 85 -13.82 11.37 -8.52
CA GLU A 85 -15.01 12.09 -8.95
C GLU A 85 -14.91 13.54 -8.48
N ASP A 86 -15.10 14.48 -9.40
CA ASP A 86 -15.04 15.93 -9.13
C ASP A 86 -13.76 16.40 -8.39
N GLY A 87 -12.63 15.71 -8.63
CA GLY A 87 -11.34 16.02 -8.02
C GLY A 87 -11.10 15.41 -6.65
N TYR A 88 -12.03 14.59 -6.15
CA TYR A 88 -11.92 13.87 -4.90
C TYR A 88 -11.71 12.38 -5.16
N ILE A 89 -10.93 11.72 -4.31
CA ILE A 89 -10.83 10.26 -4.30
C ILE A 89 -12.08 9.73 -3.59
N ILE A 90 -12.88 8.95 -4.30
CA ILE A 90 -14.13 8.37 -3.78
C ILE A 90 -13.97 6.92 -3.33
N GLU A 91 -13.00 6.21 -3.89
CA GLU A 91 -12.62 4.84 -3.54
C GLU A 91 -11.17 4.60 -3.95
N SER A 92 -10.44 3.79 -3.21
CA SER A 92 -9.10 3.35 -3.58
C SER A 92 -8.77 2.01 -2.95
N ASP A 93 -8.62 0.99 -3.76
CA ASP A 93 -8.20 -0.34 -3.33
C ASP A 93 -6.70 -0.52 -3.45
N ILE A 94 -6.14 -1.42 -2.63
CA ILE A 94 -4.78 -1.93 -2.80
C ILE A 94 -4.85 -3.43 -3.10
N THR A 95 -4.19 -3.84 -4.19
CA THR A 95 -3.96 -5.24 -4.49
C THR A 95 -2.47 -5.54 -4.42
N PHE A 96 -2.08 -6.47 -3.55
CA PHE A 96 -0.71 -6.98 -3.45
C PHE A 96 -0.53 -8.20 -4.34
N ASN A 97 0.64 -8.32 -4.96
CA ASN A 97 1.00 -9.44 -5.83
C ASN A 97 1.44 -10.64 -5.00
N GLY A 98 0.54 -11.53 -4.63
CA GLY A 98 0.87 -12.83 -4.01
C GLY A 98 1.22 -13.92 -5.02
N TYR A 99 0.94 -13.69 -6.32
CA TYR A 99 1.13 -14.70 -7.36
C TYR A 99 2.56 -14.85 -7.85
N SER A 100 3.28 -13.75 -8.01
CA SER A 100 4.57 -13.74 -8.72
C SER A 100 5.77 -13.40 -7.84
N VAL A 101 5.53 -12.99 -6.59
CA VAL A 101 6.58 -12.57 -5.66
C VAL A 101 6.41 -13.27 -4.32
N THR A 102 7.47 -13.35 -3.55
CA THR A 102 7.46 -13.88 -2.18
C THR A 102 7.50 -12.73 -1.18
N TRP A 103 6.71 -12.84 -0.13
CA TRP A 103 6.56 -11.84 0.90
C TRP A 103 7.21 -12.25 2.22
N ALA A 104 7.70 -11.25 2.96
CA ALA A 104 8.19 -11.40 4.32
C ALA A 104 7.90 -10.15 5.15
N THR A 105 7.99 -10.29 6.47
CA THR A 105 7.84 -9.18 7.44
C THR A 105 9.08 -8.95 8.30
N ASP A 106 10.08 -9.80 8.16
CA ASP A 106 11.30 -9.84 8.98
C ASP A 106 12.59 -9.50 8.22
N GLY A 107 12.49 -9.13 6.94
CA GLY A 107 13.64 -8.82 6.08
C GLY A 107 14.33 -10.05 5.51
N GLU A 108 13.65 -11.18 5.36
CA GLU A 108 14.17 -12.38 4.74
C GLU A 108 14.74 -12.10 3.35
N VAL A 109 15.97 -12.58 3.11
CA VAL A 109 16.67 -12.35 1.85
C VAL A 109 15.98 -13.07 0.69
N GLY A 110 15.64 -12.31 -0.35
CA GLY A 110 14.96 -12.81 -1.55
C GLY A 110 13.44 -12.66 -1.50
N SER A 111 12.91 -12.14 -0.40
CA SER A 111 11.49 -11.80 -0.23
C SER A 111 11.29 -10.28 -0.25
N ASN A 112 10.07 -9.84 -0.47
CA ASN A 112 9.70 -8.42 -0.46
C ASN A 112 9.06 -8.06 0.89
N ASP A 113 9.42 -6.90 1.42
CA ASP A 113 8.90 -6.45 2.70
C ASP A 113 7.49 -5.88 2.55
N ILE A 114 6.50 -6.54 3.19
CA ILE A 114 5.09 -6.16 3.11
C ILE A 114 4.87 -4.72 3.61
N GLU A 115 5.45 -4.35 4.76
CA GLU A 115 5.22 -3.03 5.35
C GLU A 115 5.73 -1.91 4.45
N SER A 116 6.91 -2.07 3.85
CA SER A 116 7.47 -1.08 2.92
C SER A 116 6.59 -0.89 1.69
N VAL A 117 6.08 -1.97 1.11
CA VAL A 117 5.17 -1.89 -0.04
C VAL A 117 3.82 -1.29 0.38
N ALA A 118 3.30 -1.67 1.54
CA ALA A 118 2.05 -1.13 2.04
C ALA A 118 2.12 0.38 2.32
N VAL A 119 3.22 0.88 2.90
CA VAL A 119 3.43 2.32 3.11
C VAL A 119 3.42 3.05 1.76
N HIS A 120 4.09 2.51 0.73
CA HIS A 120 4.11 3.07 -0.62
C HIS A 120 2.70 3.11 -1.24
N GLU A 121 2.01 1.97 -1.30
CA GLU A 121 0.69 1.89 -1.93
C GLU A 121 -0.36 2.75 -1.21
N MET A 122 -0.26 2.85 0.12
CA MET A 122 -1.13 3.74 0.89
C MET A 122 -0.91 5.22 0.54
N GLY A 123 0.31 5.63 0.18
CA GLY A 123 0.56 6.97 -0.35
C GLY A 123 -0.28 7.26 -1.60
N HIS A 124 -0.42 6.27 -2.49
CA HIS A 124 -1.28 6.38 -3.66
C HIS A 124 -2.77 6.42 -3.31
N VAL A 125 -3.20 5.68 -2.27
CA VAL A 125 -4.61 5.65 -1.82
C VAL A 125 -5.15 7.05 -1.51
N PHE A 126 -4.32 7.94 -0.97
CA PHE A 126 -4.76 9.30 -0.69
C PHE A 126 -4.19 10.37 -1.65
N GLY A 127 -3.59 9.95 -2.77
CA GLY A 127 -3.34 10.83 -3.92
C GLY A 127 -1.89 11.22 -4.17
N LEU A 128 -0.91 10.73 -3.41
CA LEU A 128 0.49 10.93 -3.73
C LEU A 128 0.88 10.16 -5.00
N GLN A 129 1.75 10.76 -5.78
CA GLN A 129 2.28 10.16 -7.00
C GLN A 129 3.74 9.79 -6.81
N HIS A 130 4.26 8.93 -7.71
CA HIS A 130 5.69 8.64 -7.72
C HIS A 130 6.53 9.89 -7.86
N ILE A 131 7.62 9.95 -7.11
CA ILE A 131 8.64 10.97 -7.29
C ILE A 131 9.45 10.66 -8.54
N LEU A 132 9.47 11.61 -9.48
CA LEU A 132 10.25 11.51 -10.69
C LEU A 132 11.67 12.00 -10.43
N GLY A 133 12.58 11.06 -10.29
CA GLY A 133 14.02 11.32 -10.27
C GLY A 133 14.60 11.55 -8.89
N GLY A 134 15.75 10.93 -8.65
CA GLY A 134 16.66 11.33 -7.60
C GLY A 134 16.86 10.37 -6.47
N ASN A 135 17.61 9.34 -6.69
CA ASN A 135 18.16 8.47 -5.64
C ASN A 135 19.59 8.92 -5.26
N ASN A 136 19.83 10.22 -5.20
CA ASN A 136 21.13 10.77 -4.78
C ASN A 136 21.19 11.12 -3.29
N LEU A 137 20.14 10.87 -2.55
CA LEU A 137 20.03 11.09 -1.10
C LEU A 137 19.86 9.70 -0.45
N GLY A 138 20.78 9.28 0.33
CA GLY A 138 21.01 7.96 0.95
C GLY A 138 19.81 7.04 1.28
N ASP A 139 18.62 7.57 1.56
CA ASP A 139 17.38 6.82 1.69
C ASP A 139 16.37 7.34 0.66
N PRO A 140 15.88 6.50 -0.27
CA PRO A 140 14.89 6.92 -1.25
C PRO A 140 13.57 7.23 -0.53
N PRO A 141 12.85 8.30 -0.97
CA PRO A 141 11.50 8.56 -0.47
C PRO A 141 10.59 7.35 -0.66
N THR A 142 9.62 7.21 0.23
CA THR A 142 8.64 6.12 0.19
C THR A 142 7.91 6.07 -1.16
N MET A 143 7.59 7.22 -1.74
CA MET A 143 6.94 7.30 -3.05
C MET A 143 7.89 7.14 -4.25
N SER A 144 9.07 6.55 -4.05
CA SER A 144 9.93 6.14 -5.17
C SER A 144 9.29 5.00 -5.94
N ALA A 145 9.29 5.08 -7.30
CA ALA A 145 8.76 4.01 -8.15
C ALA A 145 9.52 2.67 -8.05
N ILE A 146 10.68 2.68 -7.41
CA ILE A 146 11.48 1.48 -7.14
C ILE A 146 11.58 1.30 -5.63
N ILE A 147 10.92 0.29 -5.13
CA ILE A 147 10.94 -0.07 -3.71
C ILE A 147 12.19 -0.94 -3.46
N ASP A 148 12.95 -0.56 -2.42
CA ASP A 148 14.06 -1.38 -1.95
C ASP A 148 13.49 -2.58 -1.17
N PRO A 149 13.81 -3.85 -1.52
CA PRO A 149 13.28 -5.03 -0.84
C PRO A 149 13.73 -5.16 0.63
N TRP A 150 14.64 -4.31 1.11
CA TRP A 150 15.34 -4.46 2.39
C TRP A 150 14.73 -3.70 3.58
N MET A 151 13.43 -3.59 3.73
CA MET A 151 12.75 -2.93 4.87
C MET A 151 13.04 -1.43 5.04
N ARG A 152 13.54 -0.74 4.02
CA ARG A 152 13.91 0.68 4.11
C ARG A 152 12.75 1.65 3.85
N GLY A 153 11.66 1.15 3.29
CA GLY A 153 10.49 1.96 2.96
C GLY A 153 9.41 2.00 4.06
N ARG A 154 9.70 1.52 5.26
CA ARG A 154 8.72 1.51 6.37
C ARG A 154 8.53 2.89 7.00
N ASP A 155 9.60 3.68 7.03
CA ASP A 155 9.59 5.01 7.61
C ASP A 155 9.31 6.07 6.54
N LEU A 156 8.38 6.98 6.82
CA LEU A 156 8.11 8.13 5.96
C LEU A 156 9.28 9.09 5.99
N THR A 157 9.66 9.61 4.83
CA THR A 157 10.61 10.72 4.75
C THR A 157 9.91 12.07 4.98
N ASP A 158 10.68 13.13 5.15
CA ASP A 158 10.14 14.49 5.28
C ASP A 158 9.31 14.90 4.05
N ASP A 159 9.69 14.43 2.87
CA ASP A 159 8.97 14.71 1.61
C ASP A 159 7.59 14.04 1.60
N ASP A 160 7.52 12.78 2.01
CA ASP A 160 6.26 12.04 2.12
C ASP A 160 5.31 12.71 3.13
N ALA A 161 5.83 13.07 4.30
CA ALA A 161 5.07 13.73 5.34
C ALA A 161 4.56 15.11 4.88
N LEU A 162 5.38 15.91 4.20
CA LEU A 162 4.97 17.20 3.64
C LEU A 162 3.88 17.03 2.57
N GLY A 163 3.94 15.97 1.76
CA GLY A 163 2.91 15.63 0.80
C GLY A 163 1.56 15.36 1.48
N ALA A 164 1.54 14.56 2.55
CA ALA A 164 0.34 14.30 3.35
C ALA A 164 -0.23 15.58 3.96
N CYS A 165 0.62 16.45 4.54
CA CYS A 165 0.20 17.73 5.12
C CYS A 165 -0.36 18.70 4.08
N TYR A 166 0.14 18.65 2.85
CA TYR A 166 -0.35 19.50 1.76
C TYR A 166 -1.72 19.08 1.27
N LEU A 167 -1.96 17.77 1.14
CA LEU A 167 -3.22 17.23 0.64
C LEU A 167 -4.32 17.23 1.71
N TYR A 168 -3.95 17.00 2.97
CA TYR A 168 -4.87 16.86 4.12
C TYR A 168 -4.39 17.73 5.29
N PRO A 169 -4.48 19.07 5.19
CA PRO A 169 -4.03 19.99 6.23
C PRO A 169 -4.87 19.94 7.51
#